data_adfc571fdee74d9b6205c3c6b253e5be
#
_entry.id   adfc571fdee74d9b6205c3c6b253e5be
#
_cell.length_a   1.000
_cell.length_b   1.000
_cell.length_c   1.000
_cell.angle_alpha   90.00
_cell.angle_beta   90.00
_cell.angle_gamma   90.00
#
_symmetry.space_group_name_H-M   'P 1'
#
loop_
_entity.id
_entity.type
_entity.pdbx_description
1 polymer ?
#
loop_
_entity_poly.entity_id
_entity_poly.type
_entity_poly.pdbx_seq_one_letter_code
_entity_poly.pdbx_strand_id
1 'polypeptide(L)'
;MPNNSARTIESPFIDVPGALDEIRAGRMLVVVDDEDRENEGDLTMAAEHVTPEAINFMAKFGRGLICLSLTEDRADHLRLFPMSPHNSSRFGTAFTETIEAREGVTTGISAADRAHTIQTAIDPKSTWSDLARPGHVFPLRARRGGVLVRAGQTEASVDLARMAGLNPSGVICEVMKDDGTMARVPDLIPFCREHGLRILTVAELIRYRLRNERYIVRAGETIVQTRHGEFRMIAYQSEVNGGESHLALIRGDLCADCPAFNDGPAISPRPVDSFPALHAPSPLRPPCERAVLVRVHTRCTAGDVFGADCHCREILDESMRLIAAEGCGVVLYLHNAARGYEIDHTPAGAFGPGGETAPAGQQEEFPIGRIVLHQELRAREGTQARTGRTLRDVGLGGQILSDLGIQRIRLLSNTTMHIPALEGFGLEIVEQIPISLEECAKPPAAEQLAKIDGL
;
A
#
# COMPACT_ATOMS: atom_id res chain seq x y z
N MET A 1 40.85 13.90 -9.54
CA MET A 1 39.62 14.69 -9.66
C MET A 1 38.91 14.31 -10.95
N PRO A 2 37.81 13.51 -10.95
CA PRO A 2 37.06 13.30 -12.16
C PRO A 2 36.10 14.48 -12.34
N ASN A 3 36.09 14.97 -13.54
CA ASN A 3 35.36 16.10 -14.07
C ASN A 3 33.84 15.93 -13.92
N ASN A 4 33.25 16.65 -12.97
CA ASN A 4 31.80 16.67 -12.75
C ASN A 4 31.19 17.69 -13.73
N SER A 5 31.02 17.27 -14.99
CA SER A 5 30.22 18.04 -15.93
C SER A 5 28.77 18.01 -15.43
N ALA A 6 28.32 19.14 -14.88
CA ALA A 6 26.93 19.35 -14.46
C ALA A 6 26.01 18.98 -15.63
N ARG A 7 25.39 17.81 -15.58
CA ARG A 7 24.27 17.45 -16.45
C ARG A 7 23.13 18.38 -16.07
N THR A 8 22.80 19.31 -16.94
CA THR A 8 21.60 20.15 -16.78
C THR A 8 20.38 19.23 -16.83
N ILE A 9 19.84 18.92 -15.67
CA ILE A 9 18.68 18.03 -15.55
C ILE A 9 17.44 18.89 -15.77
N GLU A 10 16.79 18.77 -16.94
CA GLU A 10 15.55 19.51 -17.26
C GLU A 10 14.44 19.17 -16.26
N SER A 11 14.26 17.91 -15.92
CA SER A 11 13.39 17.45 -14.85
C SER A 11 14.17 16.56 -13.87
N PRO A 12 14.11 16.79 -12.55
CA PRO A 12 14.77 15.92 -11.58
C PRO A 12 13.99 14.62 -11.35
N PHE A 13 12.73 14.51 -11.80
CA PHE A 13 11.94 13.29 -11.64
C PHE A 13 12.51 12.14 -12.48
N ILE A 14 12.47 10.95 -11.90
CA ILE A 14 12.98 9.72 -12.52
C ILE A 14 11.96 8.58 -12.34
N ASP A 15 11.93 7.67 -13.29
CA ASP A 15 11.16 6.43 -13.18
C ASP A 15 11.84 5.39 -12.26
N VAL A 16 11.12 4.31 -11.93
CA VAL A 16 11.66 3.30 -11.02
C VAL A 16 12.89 2.58 -11.58
N PRO A 17 12.95 2.13 -12.85
CA PRO A 17 14.17 1.57 -13.41
C PRO A 17 15.39 2.47 -13.25
N GLY A 18 15.27 3.75 -13.59
CA GLY A 18 16.35 4.71 -13.40
C GLY A 18 16.70 4.94 -11.93
N ALA A 19 15.70 4.96 -11.03
CA ALA A 19 15.94 5.04 -9.60
C ALA A 19 16.71 3.82 -9.07
N LEU A 20 16.39 2.63 -9.55
CA LEU A 20 17.14 1.41 -9.19
C LEU A 20 18.59 1.46 -9.65
N ASP A 21 18.87 2.06 -10.81
CA ASP A 21 20.24 2.24 -11.29
C ASP A 21 21.03 3.23 -10.43
N GLU A 22 20.38 4.31 -9.94
CA GLU A 22 20.99 5.24 -8.98
C GLU A 22 21.33 4.52 -7.67
N ILE A 23 20.39 3.77 -7.11
CA ILE A 23 20.55 3.00 -5.86
C ILE A 23 21.66 1.94 -5.98
N ARG A 24 21.70 1.18 -7.09
CA ARG A 24 22.78 0.20 -7.35
C ARG A 24 24.15 0.84 -7.42
N ALA A 25 24.22 2.05 -7.96
CA ALA A 25 25.45 2.80 -8.05
C ALA A 25 25.87 3.50 -6.75
N GLY A 26 25.13 3.29 -5.65
CA GLY A 26 25.38 3.92 -4.35
C GLY A 26 25.04 5.41 -4.30
N ARG A 27 24.24 5.90 -5.24
CA ARG A 27 23.85 7.31 -5.26
C ARG A 27 22.54 7.52 -4.49
N MET A 28 22.39 8.72 -3.92
CA MET A 28 21.18 9.13 -3.22
C MET A 28 20.09 9.55 -4.20
N LEU A 29 18.84 9.33 -3.78
CA LEU A 29 17.63 9.90 -4.36
C LEU A 29 16.95 10.79 -3.32
N VAL A 30 16.05 11.65 -3.78
CA VAL A 30 14.99 12.22 -2.94
C VAL A 30 13.73 11.41 -3.20
N VAL A 31 13.20 10.76 -2.17
CA VAL A 31 11.94 10.03 -2.24
C VAL A 31 10.85 10.88 -1.60
N VAL A 32 9.78 11.19 -2.36
CA VAL A 32 8.66 12.00 -1.90
C VAL A 32 7.41 11.14 -1.74
N ASP A 33 6.70 11.33 -0.65
CA ASP A 33 5.42 10.70 -0.42
C ASP A 33 4.25 11.57 -0.91
N ASP A 34 3.02 11.11 -0.66
CA ASP A 34 1.79 11.76 -1.11
C ASP A 34 1.56 13.08 -0.33
N GLU A 35 0.97 14.08 -1.02
CA GLU A 35 0.59 15.36 -0.42
C GLU A 35 -0.39 15.20 0.76
N ASP A 36 -1.22 14.17 0.71
CA ASP A 36 -2.20 13.85 1.76
C ASP A 36 -1.60 13.08 2.94
N ARG A 37 -0.32 12.67 2.89
CA ARG A 37 0.37 11.96 3.95
C ARG A 37 1.25 12.92 4.77
N GLU A 38 2.55 12.85 4.65
CA GLU A 38 3.52 13.76 5.29
C GLU A 38 3.86 14.92 4.35
N ASN A 39 3.74 14.67 3.05
CA ASN A 39 4.11 15.59 1.98
C ASN A 39 5.57 16.06 2.12
N GLU A 40 6.46 15.10 2.38
CA GLU A 40 7.88 15.36 2.66
C GLU A 40 8.75 14.64 1.65
N GLY A 41 10.00 15.06 1.57
CA GLY A 41 11.01 14.40 0.76
C GLY A 41 12.21 14.03 1.62
N ASP A 42 12.63 12.77 1.50
CA ASP A 42 13.76 12.20 2.22
C ASP A 42 14.91 11.92 1.26
N LEU A 43 16.11 12.36 1.62
CA LEU A 43 17.34 11.81 1.07
C LEU A 43 17.39 10.32 1.39
N THR A 44 17.47 9.49 0.36
CA THR A 44 17.36 8.03 0.47
C THR A 44 18.50 7.35 -0.28
N MET A 45 19.13 6.37 0.35
CA MET A 45 20.13 5.50 -0.28
C MET A 45 20.06 4.08 0.30
N ALA A 46 20.61 3.10 -0.42
CA ALA A 46 20.80 1.76 0.14
C ALA A 46 21.83 1.82 1.29
N ALA A 47 21.50 1.20 2.43
CA ALA A 47 22.39 1.19 3.59
C ALA A 47 23.71 0.45 3.32
N GLU A 48 23.73 -0.49 2.38
CA GLU A 48 24.95 -1.21 1.95
C GLU A 48 26.04 -0.29 1.40
N HIS A 49 25.64 0.84 0.80
CA HIS A 49 26.55 1.82 0.22
C HIS A 49 26.82 3.04 1.12
N VAL A 50 26.38 3.00 2.38
CA VAL A 50 26.57 4.13 3.28
C VAL A 50 28.05 4.40 3.54
N THR A 51 28.42 5.68 3.50
CA THR A 51 29.77 6.17 3.81
C THR A 51 29.71 7.35 4.77
N PRO A 52 30.82 7.72 5.44
CA PRO A 52 30.88 8.93 6.26
C PRO A 52 30.50 10.20 5.48
N GLU A 53 30.88 10.29 4.20
CA GLU A 53 30.56 11.42 3.34
C GLU A 53 29.05 11.50 3.07
N ALA A 54 28.39 10.34 2.87
CA ALA A 54 26.94 10.26 2.67
C ALA A 54 26.20 10.73 3.93
N ILE A 55 26.59 10.25 5.11
CA ILE A 55 26.01 10.69 6.39
C ILE A 55 26.24 12.18 6.61
N ASN A 56 27.44 12.68 6.30
CA ASN A 56 27.76 14.11 6.41
C ASN A 56 26.91 14.95 5.44
N PHE A 57 26.66 14.44 4.22
CA PHE A 57 25.77 15.11 3.26
C PHE A 57 24.33 15.20 3.80
N MET A 58 23.79 14.09 4.31
CA MET A 58 22.46 14.06 4.93
C MET A 58 22.35 15.03 6.10
N ALA A 59 23.35 15.02 7.02
CA ALA A 59 23.34 15.90 8.18
C ALA A 59 23.44 17.39 7.79
N LYS A 60 24.25 17.71 6.76
CA LYS A 60 24.50 19.09 6.33
C LYS A 60 23.37 19.67 5.49
N PHE A 61 22.86 18.90 4.55
CA PHE A 61 21.94 19.38 3.54
C PHE A 61 20.50 18.87 3.74
N GLY A 62 20.30 17.66 4.28
CA GLY A 62 18.98 17.16 4.69
C GLY A 62 18.53 17.84 5.98
N ARG A 63 19.39 17.83 7.00
CA ARG A 63 19.14 18.42 8.34
C ARG A 63 18.07 17.70 9.16
N GLY A 64 17.46 16.68 8.60
CA GLY A 64 16.49 15.82 9.26
C GLY A 64 17.13 14.79 10.17
N LEU A 65 16.33 13.85 10.65
CA LEU A 65 16.77 12.74 11.46
C LEU A 65 17.33 11.62 10.57
N ILE A 66 18.60 11.28 10.74
CA ILE A 66 19.20 10.17 9.99
C ILE A 66 18.71 8.85 10.57
N CYS A 67 17.89 8.13 9.80
CA CYS A 67 17.26 6.88 10.19
C CYS A 67 17.76 5.71 9.34
N LEU A 68 17.78 4.52 9.96
CA LEU A 68 18.10 3.25 9.32
C LEU A 68 16.84 2.41 9.17
N SER A 69 16.29 2.32 7.96
CA SER A 69 15.15 1.46 7.66
C SER A 69 15.59 0.01 7.52
N LEU A 70 14.99 -0.89 8.30
CA LEU A 70 15.29 -2.32 8.32
C LEU A 70 14.02 -3.13 8.05
N THR A 71 14.17 -4.33 7.51
CA THR A 71 13.08 -5.31 7.47
C THR A 71 12.67 -5.74 8.88
N GLU A 72 11.44 -6.23 9.05
CA GLU A 72 10.98 -6.79 10.32
C GLU A 72 11.90 -7.91 10.80
N ASP A 73 12.29 -8.82 9.90
CA ASP A 73 13.13 -9.97 10.23
C ASP A 73 14.53 -9.52 10.70
N ARG A 74 15.11 -8.48 10.08
CA ARG A 74 16.40 -7.95 10.54
C ARG A 74 16.29 -7.25 11.88
N ALA A 75 15.23 -6.47 12.09
CA ALA A 75 14.96 -5.82 13.37
C ALA A 75 14.76 -6.87 14.50
N ASP A 76 14.05 -7.96 14.21
CA ASP A 76 13.86 -9.07 15.16
C ASP A 76 15.17 -9.79 15.48
N HIS A 77 15.98 -10.09 14.46
CA HIS A 77 17.30 -10.70 14.64
C HIS A 77 18.22 -9.85 15.53
N LEU A 78 18.19 -8.54 15.34
CA LEU A 78 18.93 -7.61 16.17
C LEU A 78 18.24 -7.31 17.52
N ARG A 79 17.08 -7.87 17.81
CA ARG A 79 16.27 -7.61 19.02
C ARG A 79 16.00 -6.13 19.23
N LEU A 80 15.62 -5.43 18.17
CA LEU A 80 15.26 -4.01 18.23
C LEU A 80 13.80 -3.88 18.63
N PHE A 81 13.57 -3.51 19.88
CA PHE A 81 12.23 -3.30 20.43
C PHE A 81 11.68 -1.92 20.01
N PRO A 82 10.34 -1.77 19.92
CA PRO A 82 9.75 -0.46 19.71
C PRO A 82 10.26 0.56 20.76
N MET A 83 10.55 1.78 20.31
CA MET A 83 11.01 2.87 21.19
C MET A 83 9.95 3.21 22.26
N SER A 84 8.67 3.02 21.93
CA SER A 84 7.55 3.15 22.85
C SER A 84 6.64 1.93 22.76
N PRO A 85 6.18 1.37 23.91
CA PRO A 85 5.19 0.29 23.89
C PRO A 85 3.85 0.72 23.30
N HIS A 86 3.53 2.03 23.33
CA HIS A 86 2.34 2.62 22.75
C HIS A 86 2.75 3.68 21.72
N ASN A 87 2.67 3.31 20.45
CA ASN A 87 2.93 4.26 19.37
C ASN A 87 1.66 5.09 19.09
N SER A 88 1.67 6.33 19.54
CA SER A 88 0.60 7.31 19.32
C SER A 88 0.93 8.33 18.23
N SER A 89 1.99 8.11 17.44
CA SER A 89 2.36 9.02 16.36
C SER A 89 1.32 9.01 15.24
N ARG A 90 1.01 10.19 14.70
CA ARG A 90 -0.04 10.40 13.68
C ARG A 90 0.09 9.44 12.48
N PHE A 91 1.31 9.17 12.03
CA PHE A 91 1.60 8.33 10.87
C PHE A 91 2.10 6.93 11.23
N GLY A 92 2.16 6.59 12.51
CA GLY A 92 2.55 5.27 12.99
C GLY A 92 3.98 4.89 12.64
N THR A 93 4.91 5.86 12.55
CA THR A 93 6.34 5.60 12.25
C THR A 93 6.92 4.67 13.30
N ALA A 94 7.44 3.54 12.85
CA ALA A 94 7.84 2.44 13.73
C ALA A 94 9.29 2.58 14.19
N PHE A 95 9.56 3.61 15.00
CA PHE A 95 10.84 3.78 15.67
C PHE A 95 11.11 2.63 16.64
N THR A 96 12.36 2.15 16.60
CA THR A 96 12.89 1.22 17.60
C THR A 96 13.86 1.92 18.53
N GLU A 97 14.37 1.18 19.52
CA GLU A 97 15.49 1.65 20.34
C GLU A 97 16.63 2.13 19.46
N THR A 98 17.24 3.26 19.83
CA THR A 98 18.42 3.78 19.12
C THR A 98 19.65 2.91 19.37
N ILE A 99 20.53 2.84 18.39
CA ILE A 99 21.67 1.94 18.40
C ILE A 99 22.99 2.65 18.14
N GLU A 100 24.05 1.96 18.54
CA GLU A 100 25.44 2.28 18.26
C GLU A 100 26.23 0.99 18.06
N ALA A 101 27.23 0.98 17.18
CA ALA A 101 28.15 -0.14 17.13
C ALA A 101 28.89 -0.23 18.48
N ARG A 102 29.02 -1.45 19.03
CA ARG A 102 29.69 -1.65 20.32
C ARG A 102 31.19 -1.35 20.24
N GLU A 103 31.78 -1.61 19.09
CA GLU A 103 33.19 -1.43 18.81
C GLU A 103 33.43 -0.57 17.57
N GLY A 104 34.58 0.04 17.44
CA GLY A 104 34.96 0.81 16.26
C GLY A 104 34.36 2.22 16.16
N VAL A 105 33.74 2.71 17.23
CA VAL A 105 33.19 4.08 17.33
C VAL A 105 33.87 4.88 18.43
N THR A 106 33.78 6.20 18.33
CA THR A 106 34.25 7.13 19.38
C THR A 106 33.11 7.52 20.32
N THR A 107 32.44 8.63 20.04
CA THR A 107 31.27 9.08 20.79
C THR A 107 29.95 8.74 20.10
N GLY A 108 30.00 8.09 18.92
CA GLY A 108 28.86 7.61 18.17
C GLY A 108 28.17 8.61 17.23
N ILE A 109 28.29 9.91 17.52
CA ILE A 109 27.55 10.95 16.77
C ILE A 109 28.24 11.38 15.47
N SER A 110 29.55 11.13 15.31
CA SER A 110 30.26 11.54 14.10
C SER A 110 29.69 10.85 12.86
N ALA A 111 29.89 11.46 11.67
CA ALA A 111 29.46 10.83 10.42
C ALA A 111 30.12 9.46 10.22
N ALA A 112 31.35 9.30 10.62
CA ALA A 112 32.07 8.03 10.54
C ALA A 112 31.50 6.99 11.51
N ASP A 113 31.21 7.37 12.75
CA ASP A 113 30.65 6.47 13.76
C ASP A 113 29.25 5.99 13.35
N ARG A 114 28.39 6.91 12.85
CA ARG A 114 27.04 6.55 12.37
C ARG A 114 27.09 5.65 11.14
N ALA A 115 27.98 5.94 10.18
CA ALA A 115 28.16 5.07 9.02
C ALA A 115 28.63 3.66 9.43
N HIS A 116 29.58 3.57 10.36
CA HIS A 116 30.05 2.29 10.91
C HIS A 116 28.95 1.54 11.66
N THR A 117 28.15 2.23 12.46
CA THR A 117 26.99 1.66 13.16
C THR A 117 25.97 1.09 12.18
N ILE A 118 25.65 1.81 11.11
CA ILE A 118 24.74 1.34 10.07
C ILE A 118 25.30 0.08 9.39
N GLN A 119 26.56 0.10 8.98
CA GLN A 119 27.22 -1.05 8.36
C GLN A 119 27.22 -2.27 9.29
N THR A 120 27.50 -2.08 10.59
CA THR A 120 27.40 -3.14 11.59
C THR A 120 25.99 -3.67 11.71
N ALA A 121 24.98 -2.78 11.73
CA ALA A 121 23.60 -3.19 11.89
C ALA A 121 23.04 -3.98 10.69
N ILE A 122 23.57 -3.77 9.47
CA ILE A 122 23.09 -4.48 8.27
C ILE A 122 23.92 -5.73 7.94
N ASP A 123 25.12 -5.91 8.53
CA ASP A 123 25.95 -7.10 8.29
C ASP A 123 25.19 -8.36 8.73
N PRO A 124 24.95 -9.33 7.83
CA PRO A 124 24.23 -10.55 8.17
C PRO A 124 24.82 -11.34 9.33
N LYS A 125 26.14 -11.19 9.59
CA LYS A 125 26.84 -11.87 10.69
C LYS A 125 26.65 -11.19 12.04
N SER A 126 26.32 -9.91 12.05
CA SER A 126 26.12 -9.15 13.28
C SER A 126 24.83 -9.56 13.98
N THR A 127 24.92 -9.59 15.30
CA THR A 127 23.86 -9.93 16.22
C THR A 127 23.53 -8.75 17.13
N TRP A 128 22.56 -8.92 18.01
CA TRP A 128 22.19 -7.89 18.99
C TRP A 128 23.36 -7.52 19.95
N SER A 129 24.35 -8.41 20.16
CA SER A 129 25.53 -8.18 21.02
C SER A 129 26.55 -7.24 20.39
N ASP A 130 26.55 -7.05 19.09
CA ASP A 130 27.47 -6.16 18.37
C ASP A 130 26.99 -4.70 18.41
N LEU A 131 25.81 -4.46 18.99
CA LEU A 131 25.20 -3.15 19.14
C LEU A 131 25.06 -2.75 20.60
N ALA A 132 25.34 -1.51 20.91
CA ALA A 132 25.02 -0.83 22.16
C ALA A 132 23.68 -0.05 22.03
N ARG A 133 23.01 0.15 23.15
CA ARG A 133 21.74 0.90 23.29
C ARG A 133 21.79 1.74 24.56
N PRO A 134 21.31 3.00 24.54
CA PRO A 134 20.95 3.79 23.36
C PRO A 134 22.15 4.21 22.53
N GLY A 135 21.92 4.76 21.32
CA GLY A 135 22.95 5.26 20.44
C GLY A 135 22.46 6.42 19.57
N HIS A 136 23.19 6.72 18.50
CA HIS A 136 22.98 7.89 17.64
C HIS A 136 22.43 7.55 16.25
N VAL A 137 22.11 6.29 15.98
CA VAL A 137 21.38 5.85 14.79
C VAL A 137 19.98 5.41 15.21
N PHE A 138 18.96 5.82 14.45
CA PHE A 138 17.55 5.60 14.71
C PHE A 138 17.00 4.53 13.76
N PRO A 139 16.91 3.25 14.18
CA PRO A 139 16.33 2.24 13.31
C PRO A 139 14.82 2.37 13.22
N LEU A 140 14.32 2.16 11.99
CA LEU A 140 12.89 2.08 11.66
C LEU A 140 12.55 0.68 11.18
N ARG A 141 11.45 0.15 11.65
CA ARG A 141 10.95 -1.17 11.28
C ARG A 141 9.99 -1.02 10.09
N ALA A 142 10.43 -1.31 8.88
CA ALA A 142 9.60 -1.30 7.69
C ALA A 142 8.56 -2.43 7.74
N ARG A 143 7.33 -2.14 7.33
CA ARG A 143 6.26 -3.13 7.27
C ARG A 143 6.54 -4.20 6.22
N ARG A 144 6.27 -5.47 6.54
CA ARG A 144 6.28 -6.56 5.57
C ARG A 144 5.30 -6.23 4.43
N GLY A 145 5.74 -6.38 3.18
CA GLY A 145 5.00 -5.92 2.00
C GLY A 145 5.39 -4.52 1.50
N GLY A 146 6.18 -3.76 2.29
CA GLY A 146 6.78 -2.50 1.85
C GLY A 146 5.75 -1.42 1.54
N VAL A 147 6.01 -0.62 0.48
CA VAL A 147 5.13 0.51 0.09
C VAL A 147 3.70 0.09 -0.24
N LEU A 148 3.45 -1.18 -0.52
CA LEU A 148 2.11 -1.70 -0.78
C LEU A 148 1.28 -1.85 0.51
N VAL A 149 1.93 -1.92 1.68
CA VAL A 149 1.26 -1.96 2.98
C VAL A 149 1.25 -0.57 3.62
N ARG A 150 2.39 0.13 3.59
CA ARG A 150 2.52 1.50 4.10
C ARG A 150 3.27 2.36 3.09
N ALA A 151 2.58 3.34 2.51
CA ALA A 151 3.11 4.21 1.46
C ALA A 151 4.05 5.31 2.03
N GLY A 152 5.11 4.91 2.73
CA GLY A 152 6.06 5.80 3.37
C GLY A 152 7.50 5.60 2.89
N GLN A 153 8.35 6.61 3.16
CA GLN A 153 9.77 6.63 2.79
C GLN A 153 10.54 5.48 3.43
N THR A 154 10.18 5.08 4.67
CA THR A 154 10.74 3.90 5.36
C THR A 154 10.64 2.64 4.51
N GLU A 155 9.42 2.33 4.07
CA GLU A 155 9.15 1.16 3.23
C GLU A 155 9.76 1.32 1.85
N ALA A 156 9.70 2.53 1.27
CA ALA A 156 10.26 2.81 -0.05
C ALA A 156 11.78 2.56 -0.10
N SER A 157 12.51 2.95 0.93
CA SER A 157 13.97 2.77 1.00
C SER A 157 14.37 1.29 1.03
N VAL A 158 13.64 0.47 1.81
CA VAL A 158 13.85 -0.99 1.88
C VAL A 158 13.47 -1.66 0.56
N ASP A 159 12.35 -1.27 -0.05
CA ASP A 159 11.90 -1.80 -1.33
C ASP A 159 12.89 -1.49 -2.46
N LEU A 160 13.36 -0.25 -2.54
CA LEU A 160 14.35 0.16 -3.54
C LEU A 160 15.66 -0.63 -3.39
N ALA A 161 16.18 -0.79 -2.17
CA ALA A 161 17.37 -1.59 -1.93
C ALA A 161 17.15 -3.05 -2.34
N ARG A 162 16.03 -3.67 -1.93
CA ARG A 162 15.66 -5.05 -2.30
C ARG A 162 15.54 -5.22 -3.82
N MET A 163 14.83 -4.32 -4.50
CA MET A 163 14.62 -4.36 -5.95
C MET A 163 15.89 -4.09 -6.74
N ALA A 164 16.83 -3.32 -6.16
CA ALA A 164 18.16 -3.13 -6.71
C ALA A 164 19.06 -4.37 -6.56
N GLY A 165 18.63 -5.40 -5.80
CA GLY A 165 19.42 -6.62 -5.52
C GLY A 165 20.46 -6.43 -4.41
N LEU A 166 20.30 -5.41 -3.57
CA LEU A 166 21.15 -5.07 -2.44
C LEU A 166 20.53 -5.58 -1.13
N ASN A 167 21.29 -5.44 -0.02
CA ASN A 167 20.74 -5.69 1.32
C ASN A 167 19.47 -4.87 1.52
N PRO A 168 18.31 -5.50 1.90
CA PRO A 168 17.03 -4.81 2.01
C PRO A 168 16.97 -3.89 3.22
N SER A 169 17.76 -2.83 3.17
CA SER A 169 17.89 -1.79 4.18
C SER A 169 18.23 -0.45 3.54
N GLY A 170 17.69 0.63 4.09
CA GLY A 170 17.89 1.97 3.56
C GLY A 170 18.30 2.97 4.64
N VAL A 171 19.02 4.00 4.25
CA VAL A 171 19.28 5.18 5.08
C VAL A 171 18.44 6.31 4.53
N ILE A 172 17.67 6.94 5.40
CA ILE A 172 16.79 8.06 5.04
C ILE A 172 17.04 9.26 5.95
N CYS A 173 16.79 10.45 5.42
CA CYS A 173 16.89 11.70 6.18
C CYS A 173 15.99 12.73 5.51
N GLU A 174 15.08 13.32 6.26
CA GLU A 174 14.16 14.35 5.78
C GLU A 174 14.91 15.59 5.32
N VAL A 175 14.39 16.31 4.33
CA VAL A 175 14.95 17.57 3.83
C VAL A 175 14.21 18.75 4.43
N MET A 176 14.92 19.56 5.19
CA MET A 176 14.44 20.83 5.73
C MET A 176 15.02 22.02 4.98
N LYS A 177 14.25 23.10 4.90
CA LYS A 177 14.69 24.40 4.39
C LYS A 177 15.59 25.13 5.41
N ASP A 178 16.22 26.20 4.97
CA ASP A 178 17.12 27.02 5.81
C ASP A 178 16.39 27.65 7.03
N ASP A 179 15.09 27.88 6.88
CA ASP A 179 14.24 28.42 7.94
C ASP A 179 13.77 27.34 8.96
N GLY A 180 14.17 26.07 8.76
CA GLY A 180 13.80 24.95 9.62
C GLY A 180 12.43 24.34 9.29
N THR A 181 11.71 24.84 8.30
CA THR A 181 10.46 24.21 7.83
C THR A 181 10.75 23.08 6.84
N MET A 182 9.81 22.14 6.72
CA MET A 182 9.99 21.00 5.81
C MET A 182 9.99 21.44 4.35
N ALA A 183 10.93 20.93 3.56
CA ALA A 183 10.95 21.12 2.12
C ALA A 183 9.82 20.31 1.45
N ARG A 184 9.10 20.95 0.52
CA ARG A 184 8.05 20.34 -0.30
C ARG A 184 8.53 20.21 -1.73
N VAL A 185 7.77 19.54 -2.58
CA VAL A 185 8.15 19.29 -3.99
C VAL A 185 8.67 20.56 -4.71
N PRO A 186 8.03 21.75 -4.57
CA PRO A 186 8.54 22.98 -5.17
C PRO A 186 9.94 23.39 -4.67
N ASP A 187 10.27 23.09 -3.39
CA ASP A 187 11.59 23.38 -2.80
C ASP A 187 12.61 22.30 -3.15
N LEU A 188 12.16 21.05 -3.30
CA LEU A 188 13.01 19.89 -3.60
C LEU A 188 13.52 19.89 -5.04
N ILE A 189 12.77 20.45 -5.99
CA ILE A 189 13.20 20.55 -7.41
C ILE A 189 14.50 21.34 -7.56
N PRO A 190 14.60 22.59 -7.05
CA PRO A 190 15.87 23.34 -7.10
C PRO A 190 16.97 22.68 -6.27
N PHE A 191 16.66 22.14 -5.10
CA PHE A 191 17.61 21.39 -4.27
C PHE A 191 18.24 20.21 -5.03
N CYS A 192 17.42 19.40 -5.69
CA CYS A 192 17.89 18.27 -6.48
C CYS A 192 18.77 18.70 -7.66
N ARG A 193 18.42 19.82 -8.32
CA ARG A 193 19.23 20.38 -9.41
C ARG A 193 20.60 20.84 -8.91
N GLU A 194 20.66 21.51 -7.77
CA GLU A 194 21.89 22.00 -7.16
C GLU A 194 22.83 20.84 -6.79
N HIS A 195 22.29 19.79 -6.22
CA HIS A 195 23.06 18.65 -5.72
C HIS A 195 23.17 17.48 -6.70
N GLY A 196 22.61 17.58 -7.90
CA GLY A 196 22.65 16.51 -8.90
C GLY A 196 21.84 15.26 -8.52
N LEU A 197 20.80 15.42 -7.68
CA LEU A 197 19.94 14.36 -7.20
C LEU A 197 18.71 14.15 -8.11
N ARG A 198 18.08 12.98 -7.99
CA ARG A 198 16.84 12.64 -8.68
C ARG A 198 15.70 12.51 -7.66
N ILE A 199 14.48 12.74 -8.14
CA ILE A 199 13.24 12.61 -7.34
C ILE A 199 12.46 11.39 -7.82
N LEU A 200 12.12 10.51 -6.89
CA LEU A 200 11.16 9.42 -7.10
C LEU A 200 9.95 9.63 -6.18
N THR A 201 8.74 9.39 -6.69
CA THR A 201 7.54 9.41 -5.86
C THR A 201 7.22 7.99 -5.34
N VAL A 202 6.75 7.89 -4.11
CA VAL A 202 6.25 6.62 -3.54
C VAL A 202 5.08 6.08 -4.38
N ALA A 203 4.25 6.96 -4.92
CA ALA A 203 3.14 6.58 -5.81
C ALA A 203 3.63 5.86 -7.07
N GLU A 204 4.73 6.33 -7.69
CA GLU A 204 5.31 5.67 -8.87
C GLU A 204 5.91 4.31 -8.51
N LEU A 205 6.58 4.20 -7.36
CA LEU A 205 7.10 2.92 -6.85
C LEU A 205 5.96 1.92 -6.59
N ILE A 206 4.85 2.35 -5.99
CA ILE A 206 3.64 1.51 -5.82
C ILE A 206 3.13 1.02 -7.17
N ARG A 207 2.95 1.92 -8.15
CA ARG A 207 2.48 1.54 -9.49
C ARG A 207 3.40 0.54 -10.15
N TYR A 208 4.70 0.77 -10.08
CA TYR A 208 5.71 -0.13 -10.65
C TYR A 208 5.64 -1.52 -10.02
N ARG A 209 5.59 -1.60 -8.68
CA ARG A 209 5.50 -2.87 -7.97
C ARG A 209 4.22 -3.61 -8.31
N LEU A 210 3.06 -2.92 -8.30
CA LEU A 210 1.77 -3.53 -8.67
C LEU A 210 1.74 -4.11 -10.08
N ARG A 211 2.50 -3.51 -11.03
CA ARG A 211 2.61 -3.99 -12.42
C ARG A 211 3.56 -5.18 -12.56
N ASN A 212 4.65 -5.20 -11.81
CA ASN A 212 5.76 -6.12 -12.04
C ASN A 212 5.84 -7.27 -11.03
N GLU A 213 5.14 -7.16 -9.90
CA GLU A 213 5.12 -8.20 -8.86
C GLU A 213 3.70 -8.77 -8.76
N ARG A 214 3.60 -10.09 -8.55
CA ARG A 214 2.32 -10.77 -8.33
C ARG A 214 2.10 -10.96 -6.84
N TYR A 215 1.01 -10.40 -6.31
CA TYR A 215 0.68 -10.43 -4.88
C TYR A 215 -0.49 -11.32 -4.55
N ILE A 216 -1.20 -11.79 -5.57
CA ILE A 216 -2.39 -12.60 -5.39
C ILE A 216 -2.15 -14.02 -5.88
N VAL A 217 -2.67 -14.98 -5.12
CA VAL A 217 -2.72 -16.39 -5.50
C VAL A 217 -4.16 -16.88 -5.36
N ARG A 218 -4.60 -17.75 -6.28
CA ARG A 218 -5.89 -18.45 -6.11
C ARG A 218 -5.78 -19.41 -4.92
N ALA A 219 -6.66 -19.25 -3.95
CA ALA A 219 -6.71 -20.07 -2.75
C ALA A 219 -7.75 -21.20 -2.86
N GLY A 220 -8.80 -21.00 -3.64
CA GLY A 220 -9.85 -21.98 -3.82
C GLY A 220 -10.93 -21.50 -4.77
N GLU A 221 -11.76 -22.43 -5.21
CA GLU A 221 -12.87 -22.19 -6.14
C GLU A 221 -14.07 -23.04 -5.78
N THR A 222 -15.26 -22.48 -5.92
CA THR A 222 -16.53 -23.19 -5.72
C THR A 222 -17.65 -22.55 -6.53
N ILE A 223 -18.80 -23.23 -6.58
CA ILE A 223 -20.03 -22.69 -7.14
C ILE A 223 -20.94 -22.26 -6.00
N VAL A 224 -21.47 -21.05 -6.06
CA VAL A 224 -22.42 -20.52 -5.09
C VAL A 224 -23.75 -20.22 -5.75
N GLN A 225 -24.85 -20.66 -5.11
CA GLN A 225 -26.21 -20.29 -5.49
C GLN A 225 -26.59 -19.00 -4.77
N THR A 226 -26.96 -18.00 -5.53
CA THR A 226 -27.44 -16.71 -5.01
C THR A 226 -28.87 -16.45 -5.43
N ARG A 227 -29.52 -15.41 -4.88
CA ARG A 227 -30.83 -14.98 -5.33
C ARG A 227 -30.87 -14.54 -6.81
N HIS A 228 -29.72 -14.24 -7.40
CA HIS A 228 -29.56 -13.89 -8.81
C HIS A 228 -29.05 -15.06 -9.67
N GLY A 229 -29.11 -16.28 -9.12
CA GLY A 229 -28.68 -17.50 -9.77
C GLY A 229 -27.29 -17.94 -9.38
N GLU A 230 -26.73 -18.85 -10.18
CA GLU A 230 -25.44 -19.46 -9.94
C GLU A 230 -24.27 -18.56 -10.33
N PHE A 231 -23.27 -18.48 -9.46
CA PHE A 231 -21.98 -17.84 -9.71
C PHE A 231 -20.84 -18.79 -9.37
N ARG A 232 -19.81 -18.80 -10.17
CA ARG A 232 -18.52 -19.40 -9.84
C ARG A 232 -17.75 -18.42 -8.95
N MET A 233 -17.35 -18.83 -7.75
CA MET A 233 -16.64 -18.02 -6.80
C MET A 233 -15.19 -18.49 -6.68
N ILE A 234 -14.26 -17.60 -6.91
CA ILE A 234 -12.82 -17.83 -6.73
C ILE A 234 -12.34 -16.98 -5.56
N ALA A 235 -11.66 -17.61 -4.59
CA ALA A 235 -11.00 -16.92 -3.51
C ALA A 235 -9.54 -16.66 -3.89
N TYR A 236 -9.09 -15.42 -3.68
CA TYR A 236 -7.72 -14.98 -3.87
C TYR A 236 -7.14 -14.54 -2.54
N GLN A 237 -5.95 -15.04 -2.21
CA GLN A 237 -5.18 -14.57 -1.06
C GLN A 237 -4.16 -13.54 -1.51
N SER A 238 -4.01 -12.47 -0.69
CA SER A 238 -2.95 -11.49 -0.86
C SER A 238 -1.77 -11.86 0.03
N GLU A 239 -0.60 -12.04 -0.56
CA GLU A 239 0.64 -12.30 0.19
C GLU A 239 1.11 -11.05 0.97
N VAL A 240 0.58 -9.88 0.63
CA VAL A 240 1.01 -8.59 1.19
C VAL A 240 0.28 -8.23 2.48
N ASN A 241 -0.99 -8.63 2.61
CA ASN A 241 -1.88 -8.18 3.72
C ASN A 241 -2.14 -9.27 4.77
N GLY A 242 -1.19 -10.16 5.03
CA GLY A 242 -1.33 -11.13 6.12
C GLY A 242 -2.45 -12.16 5.93
N GLY A 243 -2.79 -12.50 4.68
CA GLY A 243 -3.74 -13.57 4.38
C GLY A 243 -5.19 -13.11 4.17
N GLU A 244 -5.45 -11.84 3.95
CA GLU A 244 -6.79 -11.38 3.55
C GLU A 244 -7.20 -12.04 2.23
N SER A 245 -8.45 -12.57 2.21
CA SER A 245 -9.00 -13.24 1.03
C SER A 245 -9.92 -12.31 0.27
N HIS A 246 -9.66 -12.11 -1.02
CA HIS A 246 -10.55 -11.39 -1.94
C HIS A 246 -11.38 -12.40 -2.72
N LEU A 247 -12.57 -12.02 -3.16
CA LEU A 247 -13.45 -12.91 -3.89
C LEU A 247 -13.77 -12.37 -5.28
N ALA A 248 -13.76 -13.25 -6.28
CA ALA A 248 -14.31 -12.99 -7.60
C ALA A 248 -15.54 -13.88 -7.81
N LEU A 249 -16.71 -13.27 -7.99
CA LEU A 249 -17.93 -13.98 -8.36
C LEU A 249 -18.14 -13.81 -9.87
N ILE A 250 -18.11 -14.91 -10.59
CA ILE A 250 -18.11 -14.95 -12.04
C ILE A 250 -19.43 -15.56 -12.54
N ARG A 251 -20.10 -14.86 -13.45
CA ARG A 251 -21.27 -15.36 -14.17
C ARG A 251 -20.89 -15.69 -15.59
N GLY A 252 -21.29 -16.86 -16.05
CA GLY A 252 -21.06 -17.30 -17.43
C GLY A 252 -19.58 -17.54 -17.78
N ASP A 253 -19.34 -17.72 -19.06
CA ASP A 253 -17.99 -17.92 -19.60
C ASP A 253 -17.40 -16.57 -20.00
N LEU A 254 -16.30 -16.18 -19.34
CA LEU A 254 -15.65 -14.89 -19.60
C LEU A 254 -14.99 -14.84 -20.97
N CYS A 255 -14.72 -16.03 -21.55
CA CYS A 255 -14.02 -16.17 -22.82
C CYS A 255 -14.55 -17.43 -23.53
N ALA A 256 -15.61 -17.28 -24.32
CA ALA A 256 -16.18 -18.40 -25.08
C ALA A 256 -15.18 -19.03 -26.08
N ASP A 257 -14.14 -18.29 -26.45
CA ASP A 257 -13.10 -18.72 -27.40
C ASP A 257 -11.81 -19.23 -26.73
N CYS A 258 -11.73 -19.27 -25.39
CA CYS A 258 -10.60 -19.85 -24.68
C CYS A 258 -10.89 -21.29 -24.29
N PRO A 259 -10.00 -22.25 -24.59
CA PRO A 259 -10.18 -23.64 -24.19
C PRO A 259 -10.39 -23.74 -22.67
N ALA A 260 -11.38 -24.55 -22.27
CA ALA A 260 -11.78 -24.77 -20.90
C ALA A 260 -10.57 -24.95 -19.98
N PHE A 261 -10.66 -24.38 -18.80
CA PHE A 261 -9.69 -24.53 -17.73
C PHE A 261 -9.57 -26.00 -17.35
N ASN A 262 -8.55 -26.68 -17.86
CA ASN A 262 -8.10 -27.93 -17.30
C ASN A 262 -7.01 -27.61 -16.27
N ASP A 263 -7.35 -27.92 -15.05
CA ASP A 263 -6.59 -28.06 -13.84
C ASP A 263 -5.07 -28.10 -14.00
N GLY A 264 -4.43 -26.96 -13.73
CA GLY A 264 -3.03 -26.98 -13.30
C GLY A 264 -2.99 -27.60 -11.88
N PRO A 265 -1.94 -28.36 -11.52
CA PRO A 265 -1.87 -29.06 -10.25
C PRO A 265 -2.05 -28.08 -9.08
N ALA A 266 -2.88 -28.49 -8.11
CA ALA A 266 -3.06 -27.77 -6.86
C ALA A 266 -1.70 -27.43 -6.26
N ILE A 267 -1.42 -26.13 -6.13
CA ILE A 267 -0.16 -25.65 -5.56
C ILE A 267 -0.23 -25.96 -4.06
N SER A 268 0.63 -26.88 -3.61
CA SER A 268 0.82 -27.17 -2.18
C SER A 268 1.18 -25.88 -1.44
N PRO A 269 0.65 -25.66 -0.23
CA PRO A 269 1.01 -24.48 0.56
C PRO A 269 2.51 -24.48 0.82
N ARG A 270 3.21 -23.43 0.39
CA ARG A 270 4.62 -23.21 0.68
C ARG A 270 4.78 -22.56 2.06
N PRO A 271 5.88 -22.83 2.77
CA PRO A 271 6.16 -22.15 4.02
C PRO A 271 6.25 -20.63 3.82
N VAL A 272 5.75 -19.88 4.78
CA VAL A 272 5.58 -18.41 4.77
C VAL A 272 6.91 -17.63 4.75
N ASP A 273 8.05 -18.32 4.87
CA ASP A 273 9.36 -17.73 5.13
C ASP A 273 10.24 -17.51 3.88
N SER A 274 9.76 -17.85 2.68
CA SER A 274 10.51 -17.58 1.45
C SER A 274 9.81 -16.51 0.62
N PHE A 275 10.37 -15.29 0.58
CA PHE A 275 10.01 -14.33 -0.46
C PHE A 275 10.23 -14.98 -1.82
N PRO A 276 9.22 -15.01 -2.69
CA PRO A 276 9.44 -15.52 -4.04
C PRO A 276 10.47 -14.63 -4.73
N ALA A 277 11.52 -15.25 -5.24
CA ALA A 277 12.33 -14.64 -6.28
C ALA A 277 11.35 -14.13 -7.35
N LEU A 278 11.61 -12.94 -7.90
CA LEU A 278 10.88 -12.33 -9.00
C LEU A 278 10.54 -13.41 -10.05
N HIS A 279 9.35 -13.96 -9.98
CA HIS A 279 8.91 -14.94 -10.96
C HIS A 279 8.58 -14.20 -12.24
N ALA A 280 9.18 -14.64 -13.33
CA ALA A 280 8.78 -14.23 -14.66
C ALA A 280 7.25 -14.36 -14.79
N PRO A 281 6.56 -13.38 -15.39
CA PRO A 281 5.12 -13.45 -15.58
C PRO A 281 4.79 -14.76 -16.30
N SER A 282 3.86 -15.54 -15.74
CA SER A 282 3.26 -16.67 -16.45
C SER A 282 2.77 -16.19 -17.81
N PRO A 283 2.90 -16.99 -18.88
CA PRO A 283 2.45 -16.57 -20.20
C PRO A 283 1.02 -16.08 -20.11
N LEU A 284 0.83 -14.80 -20.44
CA LEU A 284 -0.47 -14.14 -20.47
C LEU A 284 -1.36 -14.95 -21.42
N ARG A 285 -2.58 -15.26 -20.97
CA ARG A 285 -3.59 -15.84 -21.83
C ARG A 285 -3.80 -14.96 -23.06
N PRO A 286 -4.18 -15.55 -24.22
CA PRO A 286 -4.57 -14.74 -25.36
C PRO A 286 -5.71 -13.81 -24.94
N PRO A 287 -5.65 -12.53 -25.35
CA PRO A 287 -6.58 -11.51 -24.92
C PRO A 287 -8.01 -11.85 -25.34
N CYS A 288 -8.96 -11.74 -24.41
CA CYS A 288 -10.38 -11.78 -24.75
C CYS A 288 -10.79 -10.41 -25.29
N GLU A 289 -11.15 -10.33 -26.56
CA GLU A 289 -11.58 -9.08 -27.20
C GLU A 289 -12.95 -8.59 -26.70
N ARG A 290 -13.71 -9.46 -26.05
CA ARG A 290 -15.03 -9.13 -25.48
C ARG A 290 -14.88 -8.22 -24.27
N ALA A 291 -15.63 -7.11 -24.24
CA ALA A 291 -15.75 -6.28 -23.06
C ALA A 291 -16.64 -6.94 -22.00
N VAL A 292 -16.09 -7.22 -20.83
CA VAL A 292 -16.75 -7.92 -19.72
C VAL A 292 -17.37 -6.93 -18.75
N LEU A 293 -18.61 -7.18 -18.29
CA LEU A 293 -19.25 -6.37 -17.28
C LEU A 293 -18.63 -6.65 -15.92
N VAL A 294 -18.09 -5.61 -15.27
CA VAL A 294 -17.31 -5.75 -14.03
C VAL A 294 -17.80 -4.78 -12.96
N ARG A 295 -18.01 -5.29 -11.76
CA ARG A 295 -18.14 -4.51 -10.53
C ARG A 295 -16.93 -4.75 -9.62
N VAL A 296 -16.24 -3.70 -9.21
CA VAL A 296 -15.30 -3.74 -8.11
C VAL A 296 -15.97 -3.17 -6.87
N HIS A 297 -16.16 -4.01 -5.86
CA HIS A 297 -16.82 -3.68 -4.61
C HIS A 297 -15.87 -3.86 -3.44
N THR A 298 -15.61 -2.80 -2.69
CA THR A 298 -14.83 -2.89 -1.46
C THR A 298 -15.75 -3.23 -0.30
N ARG A 299 -15.40 -4.25 0.48
CA ARG A 299 -16.17 -4.72 1.63
C ARG A 299 -16.59 -3.56 2.54
N CYS A 300 -17.87 -3.49 2.82
CA CYS A 300 -18.46 -2.62 3.81
C CYS A 300 -19.29 -3.46 4.80
N THR A 301 -18.68 -3.97 5.86
CA THR A 301 -19.38 -4.87 6.80
C THR A 301 -20.66 -4.26 7.34
N ALA A 302 -20.65 -2.96 7.66
CA ALA A 302 -21.84 -2.27 8.16
C ALA A 302 -22.97 -2.23 7.10
N GLY A 303 -22.65 -1.90 5.85
CA GLY A 303 -23.63 -1.84 4.76
C GLY A 303 -24.00 -3.21 4.23
N ASP A 304 -22.99 -4.00 3.82
CA ASP A 304 -23.20 -5.27 3.11
C ASP A 304 -23.90 -6.31 3.97
N VAL A 305 -23.56 -6.39 5.28
CA VAL A 305 -24.07 -7.40 6.20
C VAL A 305 -25.25 -6.86 7.01
N PHE A 306 -25.09 -5.68 7.62
CA PHE A 306 -26.07 -5.15 8.56
C PHE A 306 -27.05 -4.15 7.93
N GLY A 307 -26.88 -3.80 6.65
CA GLY A 307 -27.80 -2.89 5.94
C GLY A 307 -27.77 -1.47 6.49
N ALA A 308 -26.57 -0.98 6.93
CA ALA A 308 -26.42 0.40 7.30
C ALA A 308 -26.72 1.32 6.12
N ASP A 309 -27.13 2.55 6.40
CA ASP A 309 -27.61 3.56 5.44
C ASP A 309 -26.46 4.15 4.59
N CYS A 310 -25.69 3.27 3.94
CA CYS A 310 -24.62 3.63 3.00
C CYS A 310 -24.83 3.09 1.58
N HIS A 311 -25.97 2.44 1.33
CA HIS A 311 -26.34 1.81 0.06
C HIS A 311 -25.33 0.78 -0.51
N CYS A 312 -24.37 0.32 0.29
CA CYS A 312 -23.35 -0.63 -0.20
C CYS A 312 -23.99 -1.97 -0.59
N ARG A 313 -24.94 -2.45 0.24
CA ARG A 313 -25.69 -3.69 0.00
C ARG A 313 -26.53 -3.61 -1.27
N GLU A 314 -27.27 -2.53 -1.44
CA GLU A 314 -28.13 -2.30 -2.61
C GLU A 314 -27.32 -2.22 -3.89
N ILE A 315 -26.17 -1.52 -3.85
CA ILE A 315 -25.24 -1.41 -4.99
C ILE A 315 -24.65 -2.78 -5.34
N LEU A 316 -24.26 -3.57 -4.34
CA LEU A 316 -23.71 -4.92 -4.57
C LEU A 316 -24.76 -5.83 -5.19
N ASP A 317 -25.96 -5.82 -4.63
CA ASP A 317 -27.08 -6.62 -5.08
C ASP A 317 -27.51 -6.31 -6.51
N GLU A 318 -27.69 -5.02 -6.81
CA GLU A 318 -28.03 -4.56 -8.15
C GLU A 318 -26.93 -4.88 -9.16
N SER A 319 -25.66 -4.77 -8.77
CA SER A 319 -24.54 -5.18 -9.62
C SER A 319 -24.61 -6.68 -9.96
N MET A 320 -24.93 -7.52 -8.98
CA MET A 320 -25.10 -8.96 -9.20
C MET A 320 -26.29 -9.26 -10.11
N ARG A 321 -27.40 -8.52 -9.94
CA ARG A 321 -28.59 -8.63 -10.80
C ARG A 321 -28.27 -8.29 -12.25
N LEU A 322 -27.60 -7.15 -12.48
CA LEU A 322 -27.21 -6.70 -13.83
C LEU A 322 -26.28 -7.71 -14.51
N ILE A 323 -25.28 -8.22 -13.80
CA ILE A 323 -24.34 -9.22 -14.32
C ILE A 323 -25.05 -10.55 -14.61
N ALA A 324 -26.02 -10.95 -13.77
CA ALA A 324 -26.82 -12.14 -14.01
C ALA A 324 -27.73 -11.99 -15.24
N ALA A 325 -28.34 -10.82 -15.45
CA ALA A 325 -29.15 -10.50 -16.61
C ALA A 325 -28.33 -10.45 -17.91
N GLU A 326 -27.11 -9.91 -17.88
CA GLU A 326 -26.16 -9.92 -19.00
C GLU A 326 -25.71 -11.37 -19.35
N GLY A 327 -25.76 -12.28 -18.37
CA GLY A 327 -25.31 -13.67 -18.51
C GLY A 327 -23.79 -13.87 -18.47
N CYS A 328 -23.00 -12.81 -18.46
CA CYS A 328 -21.56 -12.86 -18.40
C CYS A 328 -21.00 -11.62 -17.68
N GLY A 329 -20.17 -11.83 -16.66
CA GLY A 329 -19.52 -10.73 -15.93
C GLY A 329 -18.90 -11.17 -14.62
N VAL A 330 -18.32 -10.21 -13.92
CA VAL A 330 -17.57 -10.43 -12.68
C VAL A 330 -17.90 -9.39 -11.63
N VAL A 331 -18.14 -9.84 -10.41
CA VAL A 331 -18.11 -9.02 -9.21
C VAL A 331 -16.81 -9.34 -8.47
N LEU A 332 -15.94 -8.36 -8.32
CA LEU A 332 -14.80 -8.44 -7.41
C LEU A 332 -15.22 -7.88 -6.06
N TYR A 333 -15.11 -8.69 -5.01
CA TYR A 333 -15.37 -8.31 -3.63
C TYR A 333 -14.03 -8.25 -2.90
N LEU A 334 -13.52 -7.03 -2.71
CA LEU A 334 -12.21 -6.78 -2.13
C LEU A 334 -12.31 -6.63 -0.62
N HIS A 335 -11.61 -7.52 0.10
CA HIS A 335 -11.47 -7.46 1.55
C HIS A 335 -10.25 -6.58 1.88
N ASN A 336 -10.47 -5.30 1.96
CA ASN A 336 -9.45 -4.38 2.44
C ASN A 336 -9.65 -4.10 3.93
N ALA A 337 -8.67 -3.39 4.54
CA ALA A 337 -8.77 -2.90 5.90
C ALA A 337 -10.00 -1.99 6.15
N ALA A 338 -10.66 -1.52 5.08
CA ALA A 338 -11.92 -0.78 5.16
C ALA A 338 -13.06 -1.72 5.61
N ARG A 339 -13.29 -1.74 6.92
CA ARG A 339 -14.37 -2.56 7.53
C ARG A 339 -15.76 -1.93 7.36
N GLY A 340 -15.85 -0.77 6.69
CA GLY A 340 -17.06 0.05 6.63
C GLY A 340 -17.30 0.88 7.89
N TYR A 341 -16.34 0.85 8.82
CA TYR A 341 -16.31 1.67 10.03
C TYR A 341 -14.87 1.87 10.51
N GLU A 342 -14.64 2.94 11.26
CA GLU A 342 -13.40 3.19 12.01
C GLU A 342 -13.74 3.37 13.49
N ILE A 343 -12.77 3.08 14.34
CA ILE A 343 -12.88 3.35 15.76
C ILE A 343 -12.09 4.64 16.03
N ASP A 344 -12.81 5.71 16.32
CA ASP A 344 -12.25 7.01 16.66
C ASP A 344 -12.00 7.04 18.18
N HIS A 345 -10.73 7.06 18.57
CA HIS A 345 -10.30 7.14 19.96
C HIS A 345 -10.06 8.57 20.42
N THR A 346 -10.45 9.58 19.63
CA THR A 346 -10.32 10.99 20.03
C THR A 346 -11.24 11.24 21.24
N PRO A 347 -10.72 11.73 22.38
CA PRO A 347 -11.54 11.99 23.55
C PRO A 347 -12.70 12.93 23.21
N ALA A 348 -13.91 12.56 23.58
CA ALA A 348 -15.08 13.42 23.45
C ALA A 348 -14.86 14.67 24.28
N GLY A 349 -14.50 15.79 23.62
CA GLY A 349 -14.23 17.07 24.31
C GLY A 349 -12.99 17.83 23.82
N ALA A 350 -12.17 17.22 22.93
CA ALA A 350 -10.97 17.89 22.42
C ALA A 350 -11.27 19.09 21.48
N PHE A 351 -12.49 19.24 21.00
CA PHE A 351 -12.91 20.35 20.12
C PHE A 351 -14.32 20.84 20.47
N GLY A 352 -14.47 21.50 21.63
CA GLY A 352 -15.58 22.41 21.88
C GLY A 352 -15.28 23.79 21.26
N PRO A 353 -16.29 24.54 20.80
CA PRO A 353 -16.07 25.90 20.32
C PRO A 353 -15.73 26.83 21.53
N GLY A 354 -14.45 26.81 21.98
CA GLY A 354 -14.02 27.60 23.11
C GLY A 354 -12.70 27.26 23.77
N GLY A 355 -12.02 26.21 23.34
CA GLY A 355 -10.58 26.01 23.71
C GLY A 355 -10.25 25.89 25.21
N GLU A 356 -11.15 25.41 26.04
CA GLU A 356 -10.86 25.19 27.48
C GLU A 356 -10.47 23.72 27.71
N THR A 357 -9.23 23.50 28.17
CA THR A 357 -8.70 22.21 28.61
C THR A 357 -9.35 21.78 29.93
N ALA A 358 -9.91 20.58 29.96
CA ALA A 358 -10.40 19.96 31.19
C ALA A 358 -9.26 19.76 32.23
N PRO A 359 -9.53 19.90 33.55
CA PRO A 359 -8.49 19.78 34.56
C PRO A 359 -7.95 18.35 34.68
N ALA A 360 -6.62 18.24 34.74
CA ALA A 360 -5.90 17.00 34.97
C ALA A 360 -6.24 16.41 36.35
N GLY A 361 -6.80 15.23 36.41
CA GLY A 361 -6.95 14.53 37.68
C GLY A 361 -7.97 13.41 37.81
N GLN A 362 -8.30 12.67 36.75
CA GLN A 362 -8.95 11.35 36.89
C GLN A 362 -8.25 10.35 35.96
N GLN A 363 -7.80 9.23 36.54
CA GLN A 363 -7.35 8.07 35.76
C GLN A 363 -8.56 7.55 34.99
N GLU A 364 -8.69 7.96 33.72
CA GLU A 364 -9.70 7.41 32.84
C GLU A 364 -9.28 6.00 32.42
N GLU A 365 -10.10 5.03 32.79
CA GLU A 365 -10.22 3.76 32.05
C GLU A 365 -10.24 4.07 30.56
N PHE A 366 -9.49 3.29 29.76
CA PHE A 366 -9.37 3.46 28.30
C PHE A 366 -10.71 3.88 27.70
N PRO A 367 -10.85 5.07 27.10
CA PRO A 367 -12.12 5.51 26.59
C PRO A 367 -12.54 4.55 25.47
N ILE A 368 -13.75 4.01 25.59
CA ILE A 368 -14.39 3.24 24.52
C ILE A 368 -14.46 4.16 23.29
N GLY A 369 -13.71 3.83 22.23
CA GLY A 369 -13.70 4.64 21.02
C GLY A 369 -15.08 4.73 20.37
N ARG A 370 -15.40 5.86 19.74
CA ARG A 370 -16.62 6.04 18.97
C ARG A 370 -16.49 5.30 17.66
N ILE A 371 -17.49 4.51 17.27
CA ILE A 371 -17.57 3.92 15.92
C ILE A 371 -18.05 5.00 14.95
N VAL A 372 -17.25 5.30 13.94
CA VAL A 372 -17.56 6.18 12.81
C VAL A 372 -17.89 5.33 11.60
N LEU A 373 -19.09 5.43 11.07
CA LEU A 373 -19.55 4.63 9.93
C LEU A 373 -19.04 5.21 8.62
N HIS A 374 -18.97 4.36 7.59
CA HIS A 374 -18.48 4.68 6.24
C HIS A 374 -19.11 5.95 5.63
N GLN A 375 -20.37 6.21 5.91
CA GLN A 375 -21.09 7.39 5.45
C GLN A 375 -20.52 8.69 6.07
N GLU A 376 -20.26 8.68 7.38
CA GLU A 376 -19.61 9.80 8.09
C GLU A 376 -18.15 9.97 7.63
N LEU A 377 -17.44 8.86 7.37
CA LEU A 377 -16.08 8.89 6.84
C LEU A 377 -16.03 9.52 5.44
N ARG A 378 -16.98 9.19 4.57
CA ARG A 378 -17.11 9.82 3.25
C ARG A 378 -17.41 11.31 3.32
N ALA A 379 -18.16 11.75 4.33
CA ALA A 379 -18.47 13.16 4.53
C ALA A 379 -17.31 13.95 5.13
N ARG A 380 -16.44 13.30 5.93
CA ARG A 380 -15.24 13.89 6.54
C ARG A 380 -14.04 13.90 5.59
N GLU A 381 -13.89 12.86 4.78
CA GLU A 381 -12.85 12.77 3.78
C GLU A 381 -13.24 13.65 2.59
N GLY A 382 -12.76 14.90 2.57
CA GLY A 382 -12.73 15.69 1.34
C GLY A 382 -12.05 14.88 0.23
N THR A 383 -12.22 15.28 -1.00
CA THR A 383 -11.87 14.56 -2.26
C THR A 383 -10.42 14.02 -2.32
N GLN A 384 -9.55 14.37 -1.38
CA GLN A 384 -8.10 14.19 -1.43
C GLN A 384 -7.53 12.99 -0.66
N ALA A 385 -8.17 12.51 0.43
CA ALA A 385 -7.65 11.38 1.25
C ALA A 385 -7.68 10.00 0.55
N ARG A 386 -8.05 9.95 -0.73
CA ARG A 386 -8.36 8.71 -1.49
C ARG A 386 -7.19 8.07 -2.22
N THR A 387 -6.08 8.78 -2.46
CA THR A 387 -5.11 8.38 -3.51
C THR A 387 -4.34 7.11 -3.16
N GLY A 388 -3.80 6.99 -1.96
CA GLY A 388 -2.96 5.83 -1.59
C GLY A 388 -3.75 4.53 -1.35
N ARG A 389 -4.94 4.59 -0.72
CA ARG A 389 -5.84 3.43 -0.57
C ARG A 389 -6.40 3.00 -1.92
N THR A 390 -6.85 3.95 -2.73
CA THR A 390 -7.43 3.71 -4.05
C THR A 390 -6.43 3.03 -4.99
N LEU A 391 -5.16 3.41 -4.97
CA LEU A 391 -4.13 2.78 -5.82
C LEU A 391 -3.91 1.30 -5.49
N ARG A 392 -3.92 0.93 -4.19
CA ARG A 392 -3.79 -0.47 -3.78
C ARG A 392 -5.00 -1.32 -4.17
N ASP A 393 -6.19 -0.81 -3.93
CA ASP A 393 -7.45 -1.50 -4.23
C ASP A 393 -7.60 -1.71 -5.74
N VAL A 394 -7.28 -0.70 -6.52
CA VAL A 394 -7.25 -0.76 -7.97
C VAL A 394 -6.18 -1.74 -8.45
N GLY A 395 -5.00 -1.75 -7.82
CA GLY A 395 -3.92 -2.67 -8.15
C GLY A 395 -4.29 -4.13 -7.91
N LEU A 396 -4.87 -4.45 -6.75
CA LEU A 396 -5.36 -5.80 -6.44
C LEU A 396 -6.48 -6.23 -7.39
N GLY A 397 -7.45 -5.34 -7.61
CA GLY A 397 -8.52 -5.57 -8.57
C GLY A 397 -8.00 -5.80 -9.98
N GLY A 398 -7.01 -5.00 -10.41
CA GLY A 398 -6.34 -5.14 -11.69
C GLY A 398 -5.63 -6.49 -11.85
N GLN A 399 -4.91 -6.95 -10.83
CA GLN A 399 -4.24 -8.25 -10.84
C GLN A 399 -5.25 -9.41 -10.91
N ILE A 400 -6.37 -9.35 -10.17
CA ILE A 400 -7.42 -10.37 -10.21
C ILE A 400 -8.05 -10.41 -11.60
N LEU A 401 -8.41 -9.27 -12.19
CA LEU A 401 -8.99 -9.21 -13.54
C LEU A 401 -8.02 -9.72 -14.60
N SER A 402 -6.75 -9.37 -14.50
CA SER A 402 -5.69 -9.89 -15.38
C SER A 402 -5.52 -11.40 -15.23
N ASP A 403 -5.56 -11.94 -14.00
CA ASP A 403 -5.51 -13.40 -13.75
C ASP A 403 -6.72 -14.13 -14.32
N LEU A 404 -7.89 -13.48 -14.37
CA LEU A 404 -9.10 -13.99 -15.03
C LEU A 404 -9.04 -13.90 -16.56
N GLY A 405 -7.99 -13.29 -17.14
CA GLY A 405 -7.81 -13.11 -18.59
C GLY A 405 -8.65 -11.96 -19.17
N ILE A 406 -9.18 -11.08 -18.33
CA ILE A 406 -10.00 -9.95 -18.77
C ILE A 406 -9.07 -8.79 -19.13
N GLN A 407 -9.27 -8.18 -20.30
CA GLN A 407 -8.53 -7.00 -20.76
C GLN A 407 -9.43 -5.80 -21.02
N ARG A 408 -10.66 -6.02 -21.46
CA ARG A 408 -11.63 -4.96 -21.74
C ARG A 408 -12.80 -5.06 -20.78
N ILE A 409 -13.09 -3.97 -20.09
CA ILE A 409 -14.13 -3.96 -19.05
C ILE A 409 -15.18 -2.87 -19.32
N ARG A 410 -16.44 -3.22 -19.05
CA ARG A 410 -17.57 -2.30 -18.86
C ARG A 410 -17.77 -2.18 -17.35
N LEU A 411 -17.40 -1.05 -16.78
CA LEU A 411 -17.33 -0.88 -15.33
C LEU A 411 -18.67 -0.38 -14.75
N LEU A 412 -19.26 -1.16 -13.84
CA LEU A 412 -20.41 -0.73 -13.02
C LEU A 412 -19.95 0.22 -11.92
N SER A 413 -20.20 1.53 -12.07
CA SER A 413 -19.74 2.54 -11.11
C SER A 413 -20.59 3.81 -11.17
N ASN A 414 -20.96 4.34 -9.98
CA ASN A 414 -21.63 5.65 -9.84
C ASN A 414 -20.63 6.81 -9.65
N THR A 415 -19.33 6.51 -9.64
CA THR A 415 -18.26 7.52 -9.52
C THR A 415 -17.53 7.58 -10.82
N THR A 416 -17.44 8.77 -11.42
CA THR A 416 -16.60 8.99 -12.60
C THR A 416 -15.15 8.92 -12.16
N MET A 417 -14.50 7.77 -12.40
CA MET A 417 -13.10 7.59 -12.06
C MET A 417 -12.32 7.41 -13.36
N HIS A 418 -11.42 8.34 -13.61
CA HIS A 418 -10.29 8.06 -14.48
C HIS A 418 -9.28 7.27 -13.65
N ILE A 419 -9.05 6.00 -13.98
CA ILE A 419 -8.17 5.12 -13.22
C ILE A 419 -6.94 4.78 -14.08
N PRO A 420 -5.94 5.68 -14.13
CA PRO A 420 -4.71 5.43 -14.93
C PRO A 420 -3.96 4.17 -14.49
N ALA A 421 -4.21 3.71 -13.25
CA ALA A 421 -3.57 2.52 -12.72
C ALA A 421 -4.02 1.22 -13.40
N LEU A 422 -5.23 1.15 -13.98
CA LEU A 422 -5.71 -0.05 -14.68
C LEU A 422 -5.02 -0.26 -16.03
N GLU A 423 -4.68 0.81 -16.74
CA GLU A 423 -3.92 0.74 -18.00
C GLU A 423 -2.59 -0.01 -17.83
N GLY A 424 -2.01 0.10 -16.63
CA GLY A 424 -0.77 -0.60 -16.29
C GLY A 424 -0.88 -2.12 -16.18
N PHE A 425 -2.10 -2.67 -16.08
CA PHE A 425 -2.37 -4.10 -16.09
C PHE A 425 -2.86 -4.61 -17.45
N GLY A 426 -2.81 -3.77 -18.50
CA GLY A 426 -3.36 -4.10 -19.80
C GLY A 426 -4.90 -4.13 -19.81
N LEU A 427 -5.53 -3.42 -18.87
CA LEU A 427 -6.98 -3.32 -18.74
C LEU A 427 -7.47 -2.01 -19.36
N GLU A 428 -8.44 -2.12 -20.27
CA GLU A 428 -9.12 -1.00 -20.92
C GLU A 428 -10.55 -0.87 -20.37
N ILE A 429 -10.89 0.29 -19.82
CA ILE A 429 -12.28 0.63 -19.48
C ILE A 429 -12.94 1.17 -20.75
N VAL A 430 -13.77 0.36 -21.40
CA VAL A 430 -14.45 0.75 -22.63
C VAL A 430 -15.75 1.52 -22.36
N GLU A 431 -16.35 1.31 -21.21
CA GLU A 431 -17.60 1.95 -20.82
C GLU A 431 -17.73 2.00 -19.29
N GLN A 432 -18.36 3.06 -18.75
CA GLN A 432 -18.79 3.14 -17.37
C GLN A 432 -20.32 3.18 -17.33
N ILE A 433 -20.91 2.25 -16.59
CA ILE A 433 -22.36 2.08 -16.50
C ILE A 433 -22.80 2.47 -15.09
N PRO A 434 -23.68 3.47 -14.94
CA PRO A 434 -24.19 3.85 -13.63
C PRO A 434 -25.14 2.78 -13.08
N ILE A 435 -25.12 2.60 -11.76
CA ILE A 435 -26.01 1.70 -11.04
C ILE A 435 -27.18 2.52 -10.51
N SER A 436 -28.37 2.29 -11.04
CA SER A 436 -29.60 2.95 -10.56
C SER A 436 -30.20 2.17 -9.39
N LEU A 437 -30.43 2.85 -8.26
CA LEU A 437 -31.06 2.27 -7.09
C LEU A 437 -32.60 2.44 -7.08
N GLU A 438 -33.16 3.18 -8.04
CA GLU A 438 -34.63 3.42 -8.10
C GLU A 438 -35.44 2.16 -8.39
N GLU A 439 -34.86 1.16 -9.06
CA GLU A 439 -35.52 -0.13 -9.33
C GLU A 439 -35.46 -1.10 -8.13
N CYS A 440 -34.52 -0.90 -7.18
CA CYS A 440 -34.43 -1.75 -5.98
C CYS A 440 -35.55 -1.50 -4.95
N ALA A 441 -36.27 -0.40 -5.03
CA ALA A 441 -37.31 -0.02 -4.08
C ALA A 441 -38.67 -0.71 -4.34
N LYS A 442 -38.82 -1.51 -5.40
CA LYS A 442 -40.06 -2.28 -5.63
C LYS A 442 -39.99 -3.61 -4.88
N PRO A 443 -40.85 -3.87 -3.88
CA PRO A 443 -40.97 -5.18 -3.26
C PRO A 443 -41.27 -6.23 -4.35
N PRO A 444 -40.74 -7.46 -4.25
CA PRO A 444 -41.07 -8.52 -5.18
C PRO A 444 -42.60 -8.69 -5.19
N ALA A 445 -43.15 -8.77 -6.38
CA ALA A 445 -44.61 -8.94 -6.54
C ALA A 445 -45.10 -10.11 -5.67
N ALA A 446 -46.16 -9.87 -4.90
CA ALA A 446 -46.71 -10.76 -3.88
C ALA A 446 -47.11 -12.19 -4.37
N GLU A 447 -46.94 -12.48 -5.64
CA GLU A 447 -47.27 -13.79 -6.25
C GLU A 447 -46.19 -14.89 -6.01
N GLN A 448 -44.99 -14.57 -5.53
CA GLN A 448 -43.97 -15.61 -5.29
C GLN A 448 -43.89 -16.11 -3.84
N LEU A 449 -44.54 -15.45 -2.88
CA LEU A 449 -44.56 -15.88 -1.48
C LEU A 449 -45.59 -16.98 -1.17
N ALA A 450 -46.55 -17.23 -2.08
CA ALA A 450 -47.62 -18.24 -1.88
C ALA A 450 -47.17 -19.69 -2.17
N LYS A 451 -45.89 -19.95 -2.47
CA LYS A 451 -45.39 -21.31 -2.77
C LYS A 451 -44.44 -21.90 -1.72
N ILE A 452 -44.18 -21.21 -0.60
CA ILE A 452 -43.27 -21.69 0.45
C ILE A 452 -44.00 -22.21 1.70
N ASP A 453 -45.31 -22.01 1.83
CA ASP A 453 -46.13 -22.51 2.97
C ASP A 453 -46.62 -23.93 2.78
N GLY A 454 -45.92 -24.79 2.08
CA GLY A 454 -46.28 -26.17 1.82
C GLY A 454 -45.15 -27.17 2.10
N LEU A 455 -44.53 -27.12 3.32
CA LEU A 455 -43.75 -28.23 3.88
C LEU A 455 -43.90 -28.27 5.39
#